data_a2a31ba0018cf73c03eee5502a116cd8
#
_entry.id   a2a31ba0018cf73c03eee5502a116cd8
#
_cell.length_a   1.000
_cell.length_b   1.000
_cell.length_c   1.000
_cell.angle_alpha   90.00
_cell.angle_beta   90.00
_cell.angle_gamma   90.00
#
_symmetry.space_group_name_H-M   'P 1'
#
loop_
_entity.id
_entity.type
_entity.pdbx_description
1 polymer ?
#
loop_
_entity_poly.entity_id
_entity_poly.type
_entity_poly.pdbx_seq_one_letter_code
_entity_poly.pdbx_strand_id
1 'polypeptide(L)'
;MTAALANHHPDAVVDGVTVDMRDDGTNRRARLSITYKPGPAGPATVFAKAVDPGHKEMIKYTSGLLHEPRLFNSEVDLPLEHPTVYAAPIDEGDEDFVLIMEDLNSRAADPRDATRPLTVEQAAHGVRGLARLHSAFWGERVHRPGLEWLEPFEPWDGMQWAPLPAALERLGDDAPPSVQALTIDHLVEGIWKPFIRTLTAPGTSQTLLHGDPHIGNTYVVCDGDVGFLDWQVARRGNFSLDLGYFLQGALTTEDRRTAEKQLLEEYRDAMELPADELPSAEEIWLRYRASVAHGLTTWLATASAGELWQRPDIALALAQRYSAAYEDLQTGQALADLIN
;
A
#
# COMPACT_ATOMS: atom_id res chain seq x y z
N MET A 1 -7.90 -22.81 -14.97
CA MET A 1 -8.88 -22.32 -14.00
C MET A 1 -9.30 -23.39 -12.99
N THR A 2 -9.75 -24.61 -13.36
CA THR A 2 -10.08 -25.67 -12.36
C THR A 2 -8.94 -25.89 -11.36
N ALA A 3 -7.70 -26.05 -11.80
CA ALA A 3 -6.57 -26.22 -10.90
C ALA A 3 -6.31 -24.97 -10.00
N ALA A 4 -6.56 -23.78 -10.51
CA ALA A 4 -6.38 -22.55 -9.74
C ALA A 4 -7.40 -22.42 -8.58
N LEU A 5 -8.59 -23.00 -8.72
CA LEU A 5 -9.63 -22.95 -7.70
C LEU A 5 -9.61 -24.17 -6.74
N ALA A 6 -8.78 -25.17 -7.03
CA ALA A 6 -8.87 -26.49 -6.36
C ALA A 6 -8.67 -26.44 -4.83
N ASN A 7 -7.81 -25.54 -4.33
CA ASN A 7 -7.56 -25.42 -2.89
C ASN A 7 -8.80 -24.90 -2.11
N HIS A 8 -9.63 -24.08 -2.74
CA HIS A 8 -10.81 -23.47 -2.12
C HIS A 8 -12.12 -24.15 -2.55
N HIS A 9 -12.15 -24.73 -3.74
CA HIS A 9 -13.31 -25.37 -4.36
C HIS A 9 -12.90 -26.69 -5.01
N PRO A 10 -12.54 -27.73 -4.22
CA PRO A 10 -11.91 -28.96 -4.73
C PRO A 10 -12.81 -29.76 -5.70
N ASP A 11 -14.13 -29.67 -5.52
CA ASP A 11 -15.10 -30.44 -6.33
C ASP A 11 -15.65 -29.65 -7.53
N ALA A 12 -15.25 -28.37 -7.70
CA ALA A 12 -15.71 -27.52 -8.78
C ALA A 12 -14.92 -27.80 -10.06
N VAL A 13 -15.61 -28.14 -11.14
CA VAL A 13 -15.00 -28.36 -12.46
C VAL A 13 -15.42 -27.25 -13.40
N VAL A 14 -14.48 -26.42 -13.82
CA VAL A 14 -14.73 -25.32 -14.75
C VAL A 14 -15.01 -25.86 -16.15
N ASP A 15 -16.09 -25.38 -16.76
CA ASP A 15 -16.49 -25.68 -18.14
C ASP A 15 -16.04 -24.58 -19.12
N GLY A 16 -16.15 -23.32 -18.72
CA GLY A 16 -15.73 -22.18 -19.55
C GLY A 16 -15.30 -20.99 -18.73
N VAL A 17 -14.49 -20.12 -19.37
CA VAL A 17 -14.05 -18.83 -18.82
C VAL A 17 -14.21 -17.77 -19.91
N THR A 18 -14.84 -16.64 -19.57
CA THR A 18 -14.97 -15.48 -20.45
C THR A 18 -14.40 -14.24 -19.79
N VAL A 19 -13.83 -13.35 -20.59
CA VAL A 19 -13.32 -12.06 -20.12
C VAL A 19 -14.47 -11.05 -20.22
N ASP A 20 -14.93 -10.56 -19.06
CA ASP A 20 -16.02 -9.56 -18.99
C ASP A 20 -15.49 -8.12 -19.07
N MET A 21 -14.30 -7.89 -18.50
CA MET A 21 -13.66 -6.58 -18.44
C MET A 21 -12.15 -6.75 -18.53
N ARG A 22 -11.50 -5.83 -19.24
CA ARG A 22 -10.04 -5.62 -19.17
C ARG A 22 -9.79 -4.20 -18.71
N ASP A 23 -8.79 -4.07 -17.84
CA ASP A 23 -8.29 -2.79 -17.36
C ASP A 23 -6.76 -2.93 -17.23
N ASP A 24 -6.04 -2.41 -18.23
CA ASP A 24 -4.60 -2.48 -18.29
C ASP A 24 -4.02 -1.21 -17.64
N GLY A 25 -3.52 -1.34 -16.42
CA GLY A 25 -2.73 -0.33 -15.72
C GLY A 25 -1.24 -0.66 -15.80
N THR A 26 -0.52 -0.56 -14.68
CA THR A 26 0.87 -1.04 -14.59
C THR A 26 0.98 -2.55 -14.77
N ASN A 27 -0.04 -3.30 -14.38
CA ASN A 27 -0.24 -4.71 -14.69
C ASN A 27 -1.50 -4.90 -15.54
N ARG A 28 -1.57 -5.99 -16.28
CA ARG A 28 -2.80 -6.43 -16.96
C ARG A 28 -3.79 -6.93 -15.95
N ARG A 29 -5.03 -6.47 -16.04
CA ARG A 29 -6.10 -6.84 -15.12
C ARG A 29 -7.34 -7.23 -15.91
N ALA A 30 -8.05 -8.26 -15.42
CA ALA A 30 -9.30 -8.69 -16.04
C ALA A 30 -10.27 -9.24 -15.01
N ARG A 31 -11.56 -8.95 -15.19
CA ARG A 31 -12.64 -9.72 -14.57
C ARG A 31 -13.00 -10.86 -15.48
N LEU A 32 -13.10 -12.06 -14.91
CA LEU A 32 -13.41 -13.29 -15.62
C LEU A 32 -14.69 -13.88 -15.06
N SER A 33 -15.67 -14.18 -15.94
CA SER A 33 -16.83 -15.00 -15.62
C SER A 33 -16.50 -16.47 -15.80
N ILE A 34 -16.97 -17.32 -14.87
CA ILE A 34 -16.70 -18.74 -14.84
C ILE A 34 -18.00 -19.50 -14.95
N THR A 35 -18.05 -20.47 -15.84
CA THR A 35 -19.11 -21.48 -15.91
C THR A 35 -18.58 -22.84 -15.47
N TYR A 36 -19.43 -23.66 -14.85
CA TYR A 36 -19.07 -24.94 -14.27
C TYR A 36 -19.83 -26.07 -14.94
N LYS A 37 -19.23 -27.25 -14.99
CA LYS A 37 -19.94 -28.49 -15.32
C LYS A 37 -21.01 -28.79 -14.25
N PRO A 38 -22.03 -29.57 -14.57
CA PRO A 38 -23.04 -29.98 -13.59
C PRO A 38 -22.40 -30.59 -12.32
N GLY A 39 -22.71 -30.03 -11.15
CA GLY A 39 -22.14 -30.41 -9.86
C GLY A 39 -21.82 -29.20 -8.97
N PRO A 40 -20.91 -29.36 -8.00
CA PRO A 40 -20.45 -28.26 -7.18
C PRO A 40 -19.82 -27.13 -8.02
N ALA A 41 -20.09 -25.89 -7.63
CA ALA A 41 -19.57 -24.69 -8.30
C ALA A 41 -18.68 -23.89 -7.33
N GLY A 42 -17.77 -23.12 -7.88
CA GLY A 42 -16.99 -22.09 -7.17
C GLY A 42 -17.55 -20.69 -7.42
N PRO A 43 -16.72 -19.64 -7.35
CA PRO A 43 -17.10 -18.25 -7.60
C PRO A 43 -17.59 -18.06 -9.05
N ALA A 44 -18.68 -17.32 -9.23
CA ALA A 44 -19.20 -17.01 -10.57
C ALA A 44 -18.24 -16.08 -11.34
N THR A 45 -17.52 -15.22 -10.63
CA THR A 45 -16.52 -14.30 -11.18
C THR A 45 -15.24 -14.34 -10.34
N VAL A 46 -14.10 -14.10 -11.00
CA VAL A 46 -12.81 -13.88 -10.35
C VAL A 46 -12.12 -12.68 -11.00
N PHE A 47 -11.17 -12.10 -10.26
CA PHE A 47 -10.28 -11.07 -10.78
C PHE A 47 -8.91 -11.67 -11.07
N ALA A 48 -8.37 -11.38 -12.24
CA ALA A 48 -7.05 -11.84 -12.66
C ALA A 48 -6.11 -10.64 -12.84
N LYS A 49 -4.87 -10.78 -12.34
CA LYS A 49 -3.76 -9.84 -12.54
C LYS A 49 -2.58 -10.58 -13.14
N ALA A 50 -1.90 -9.99 -14.11
CA ALA A 50 -0.74 -10.57 -14.78
C ALA A 50 0.24 -9.48 -15.20
N VAL A 51 1.48 -9.85 -15.52
CA VAL A 51 2.50 -8.92 -16.00
C VAL A 51 2.05 -8.22 -17.27
N ASP A 52 2.23 -6.89 -17.30
CA ASP A 52 2.23 -6.15 -18.56
C ASP A 52 3.66 -6.04 -19.09
N PRO A 53 3.96 -6.65 -20.26
CA PRO A 53 5.30 -6.59 -20.84
C PRO A 53 5.81 -5.17 -21.08
N GLY A 54 4.91 -4.19 -21.30
CA GLY A 54 5.27 -2.79 -21.52
C GLY A 54 5.77 -2.08 -20.28
N HIS A 55 5.37 -2.55 -19.09
CA HIS A 55 5.72 -1.95 -17.80
C HIS A 55 6.66 -2.82 -16.96
N LYS A 56 6.99 -4.01 -17.41
CA LYS A 56 7.75 -5.02 -16.66
C LYS A 56 9.04 -4.49 -16.05
N GLU A 57 9.92 -3.87 -16.85
CA GLU A 57 11.20 -3.36 -16.38
C GLU A 57 11.03 -2.21 -15.37
N MET A 58 10.04 -1.38 -15.57
CA MET A 58 9.73 -0.30 -14.62
C MET A 58 9.26 -0.87 -13.27
N ILE A 59 8.35 -1.85 -13.28
CA ILE A 59 7.83 -2.48 -12.06
C ILE A 59 8.94 -3.21 -11.30
N LYS A 60 9.84 -3.90 -11.99
CA LYS A 60 11.03 -4.53 -11.39
C LYS A 60 11.87 -3.51 -10.62
N TYR A 61 12.03 -2.32 -11.19
CA TYR A 61 12.86 -1.27 -10.60
C TYR A 61 12.20 -0.55 -9.43
N THR A 62 10.90 -0.27 -9.52
CA THR A 62 10.20 0.59 -8.55
C THR A 62 9.44 -0.16 -7.47
N SER A 63 8.88 -1.33 -7.78
CA SER A 63 7.92 -1.99 -6.90
C SER A 63 8.33 -3.42 -6.52
N GLY A 64 8.72 -4.24 -7.48
CA GLY A 64 9.00 -5.65 -7.30
C GLY A 64 8.00 -6.52 -8.04
N LEU A 65 8.43 -7.00 -9.21
CA LEU A 65 7.55 -7.68 -10.16
C LEU A 65 6.83 -8.90 -9.58
N LEU A 66 7.53 -9.70 -8.77
CA LEU A 66 7.05 -10.99 -8.27
C LEU A 66 6.68 -10.97 -6.77
N HIS A 67 6.69 -9.80 -6.12
CA HIS A 67 6.49 -9.72 -4.67
C HIS A 67 5.08 -10.15 -4.25
N GLU A 68 4.05 -9.65 -4.90
CA GLU A 68 2.67 -10.00 -4.59
C GLU A 68 2.39 -11.50 -4.78
N PRO A 69 2.70 -12.13 -5.93
CA PRO A 69 2.48 -13.56 -6.08
C PRO A 69 3.38 -14.42 -5.16
N ARG A 70 4.62 -13.99 -4.83
CA ARG A 70 5.45 -14.67 -3.83
C ARG A 70 4.86 -14.60 -2.45
N LEU A 71 4.30 -13.45 -2.05
CA LEU A 71 3.64 -13.29 -0.75
C LEU A 71 2.49 -14.29 -0.60
N PHE A 72 1.61 -14.38 -1.60
CA PHE A 72 0.47 -15.29 -1.54
C PHE A 72 0.82 -16.77 -1.74
N ASN A 73 2.01 -17.09 -2.23
CA ASN A 73 2.56 -18.46 -2.27
C ASN A 73 3.37 -18.83 -1.00
N SER A 74 3.65 -17.88 -0.11
CA SER A 74 4.48 -18.12 1.08
C SER A 74 3.75 -18.85 2.20
N GLU A 75 2.44 -19.12 2.06
CA GLU A 75 1.60 -19.76 3.06
C GLU A 75 1.54 -19.03 4.41
N VAL A 76 1.92 -17.75 4.43
CA VAL A 76 1.78 -16.92 5.63
C VAL A 76 0.36 -16.39 5.75
N ASP A 77 -0.17 -16.36 6.97
CA ASP A 77 -1.43 -15.72 7.26
C ASP A 77 -1.25 -14.20 7.37
N LEU A 78 -2.07 -13.45 6.65
CA LEU A 78 -2.12 -11.99 6.71
C LEU A 78 -3.32 -11.58 7.57
N PRO A 79 -3.12 -11.17 8.84
CA PRO A 79 -4.21 -10.96 9.80
C PRO A 79 -4.90 -9.61 9.62
N LEU A 80 -5.22 -9.26 8.37
CA LEU A 80 -6.02 -8.10 8.01
C LEU A 80 -6.91 -8.45 6.81
N GLU A 81 -7.92 -7.62 6.56
CA GLU A 81 -8.83 -7.84 5.43
C GLU A 81 -8.09 -7.65 4.10
N HIS A 82 -8.15 -8.67 3.24
CA HIS A 82 -7.60 -8.66 1.88
C HIS A 82 -8.41 -9.60 0.97
N PRO A 83 -8.36 -9.45 -0.36
CA PRO A 83 -9.05 -10.37 -1.25
C PRO A 83 -8.55 -11.80 -1.09
N THR A 84 -9.46 -12.78 -1.11
CA THR A 84 -9.07 -14.18 -1.18
C THR A 84 -8.27 -14.43 -2.46
N VAL A 85 -7.06 -14.98 -2.33
CA VAL A 85 -6.24 -15.38 -3.48
C VAL A 85 -6.39 -16.88 -3.71
N TYR A 86 -6.92 -17.26 -4.87
CA TYR A 86 -7.14 -18.64 -5.25
C TYR A 86 -5.89 -19.33 -5.79
N ALA A 87 -5.06 -18.58 -6.53
CA ALA A 87 -3.81 -19.08 -7.08
C ALA A 87 -2.89 -17.92 -7.50
N ALA A 88 -1.58 -18.13 -7.38
CA ALA A 88 -0.55 -17.17 -7.75
C ALA A 88 0.64 -17.86 -8.49
N PRO A 89 0.42 -18.62 -9.58
CA PRO A 89 1.51 -19.26 -10.29
C PRO A 89 2.53 -18.24 -10.81
N ILE A 90 3.81 -18.57 -10.65
CA ILE A 90 4.97 -17.77 -11.06
C ILE A 90 5.79 -18.58 -12.08
N ASP A 91 6.23 -17.92 -13.14
CA ASP A 91 7.30 -18.38 -14.01
C ASP A 91 8.56 -17.54 -13.73
N GLU A 92 9.47 -18.10 -12.93
CA GLU A 92 10.72 -17.43 -12.56
C GLU A 92 11.66 -17.27 -13.79
N GLY A 93 11.55 -18.15 -14.80
CA GLY A 93 12.40 -18.11 -15.99
C GLY A 93 12.04 -16.96 -16.92
N ASP A 94 10.77 -16.77 -17.15
CA ASP A 94 10.23 -15.69 -17.97
C ASP A 94 9.88 -14.45 -17.11
N GLU A 95 10.08 -14.52 -15.80
CA GLU A 95 9.70 -13.47 -14.85
C GLU A 95 8.25 -13.02 -15.07
N ASP A 96 7.34 -13.98 -15.07
CA ASP A 96 5.92 -13.76 -15.32
C ASP A 96 5.05 -14.38 -14.21
N PHE A 97 3.84 -13.92 -14.07
CA PHE A 97 2.89 -14.47 -13.11
C PHE A 97 1.45 -14.29 -13.57
N VAL A 98 0.57 -15.09 -12.99
CA VAL A 98 -0.87 -14.87 -13.03
C VAL A 98 -1.42 -14.97 -11.60
N LEU A 99 -2.00 -13.91 -11.10
CA LEU A 99 -2.71 -13.90 -9.82
C LEU A 99 -4.20 -14.04 -10.07
N ILE A 100 -4.84 -15.06 -9.50
CA ILE A 100 -6.29 -15.27 -9.55
C ILE A 100 -6.84 -15.03 -8.15
N MET A 101 -7.70 -14.04 -8.02
CA MET A 101 -8.23 -13.62 -6.73
C MET A 101 -9.74 -13.40 -6.79
N GLU A 102 -10.32 -13.20 -5.64
CA GLU A 102 -11.71 -12.83 -5.46
C GLU A 102 -12.06 -11.57 -6.29
N ASP A 103 -13.23 -11.62 -6.93
CA ASP A 103 -13.85 -10.42 -7.47
C ASP A 103 -14.60 -9.70 -6.34
N LEU A 104 -14.07 -8.58 -5.88
CA LEU A 104 -14.61 -7.79 -4.77
C LEU A 104 -16.07 -7.36 -4.98
N ASN A 105 -16.53 -7.25 -6.24
CA ASN A 105 -17.93 -6.98 -6.52
C ASN A 105 -18.86 -8.12 -6.07
N SER A 106 -18.36 -9.35 -5.92
CA SER A 106 -19.14 -10.50 -5.50
C SER A 106 -19.70 -10.37 -4.09
N ARG A 107 -19.05 -9.58 -3.24
CA ARG A 107 -19.48 -9.28 -1.85
C ARG A 107 -19.76 -7.79 -1.62
N ALA A 108 -20.04 -7.04 -2.68
CA ALA A 108 -20.36 -5.62 -2.62
C ALA A 108 -19.30 -4.78 -1.87
N ALA A 109 -18.04 -5.17 -1.94
CA ALA A 109 -16.95 -4.36 -1.45
C ALA A 109 -16.81 -3.09 -2.31
N ASP A 110 -16.49 -1.97 -1.66
CA ASP A 110 -16.39 -0.64 -2.28
C ASP A 110 -14.93 -0.18 -2.39
N PRO A 111 -14.24 -0.40 -3.53
CA PRO A 111 -12.88 0.12 -3.73
C PRO A 111 -12.85 1.63 -3.61
N ARG A 112 -11.82 2.15 -2.92
CA ARG A 112 -11.70 3.57 -2.60
C ARG A 112 -10.69 4.27 -3.50
N ASP A 113 -10.79 5.58 -3.55
CA ASP A 113 -9.79 6.47 -4.11
C ASP A 113 -9.78 7.81 -3.34
N ALA A 114 -8.82 8.69 -3.65
CA ALA A 114 -8.65 9.93 -2.92
C ALA A 114 -9.81 10.93 -3.07
N THR A 115 -10.66 10.78 -4.11
CA THR A 115 -11.85 11.63 -4.27
C THR A 115 -12.98 11.22 -3.34
N ARG A 116 -12.89 10.02 -2.73
CA ARG A 116 -13.84 9.46 -1.77
C ARG A 116 -13.12 9.03 -0.50
N PRO A 117 -12.73 9.99 0.36
CA PRO A 117 -11.98 9.70 1.60
C PRO A 117 -12.71 8.71 2.49
N LEU A 118 -11.95 8.01 3.32
CA LEU A 118 -12.52 7.19 4.40
C LEU A 118 -13.12 8.08 5.48
N THR A 119 -14.11 7.56 6.18
CA THR A 119 -14.53 8.13 7.48
C THR A 119 -13.48 7.82 8.55
N VAL A 120 -13.51 8.55 9.66
CA VAL A 120 -12.62 8.30 10.81
C VAL A 120 -12.79 6.86 11.34
N GLU A 121 -14.03 6.35 11.39
CA GLU A 121 -14.32 4.98 11.82
C GLU A 121 -13.73 3.94 10.86
N GLN A 122 -13.86 4.14 9.55
CA GLN A 122 -13.23 3.28 8.54
C GLN A 122 -11.70 3.33 8.65
N ALA A 123 -11.11 4.51 8.82
CA ALA A 123 -9.68 4.65 9.04
C ALA A 123 -9.22 3.91 10.32
N ALA A 124 -10.03 3.92 11.39
CA ALA A 124 -9.79 3.15 12.59
C ALA A 124 -9.74 1.63 12.32
N HIS A 125 -10.63 1.11 11.49
CA HIS A 125 -10.56 -0.30 11.03
C HIS A 125 -9.26 -0.58 10.28
N GLY A 126 -8.87 0.29 9.35
CA GLY A 126 -7.63 0.14 8.60
C GLY A 126 -6.38 0.15 9.48
N VAL A 127 -6.27 1.09 10.42
CA VAL A 127 -5.08 1.14 11.32
C VAL A 127 -5.01 -0.07 12.25
N ARG A 128 -6.16 -0.59 12.75
CA ARG A 128 -6.18 -1.83 13.53
C ARG A 128 -5.77 -3.04 12.69
N GLY A 129 -6.17 -3.10 11.40
CA GLY A 129 -5.72 -4.10 10.45
C GLY A 129 -4.19 -4.08 10.27
N LEU A 130 -3.63 -2.89 10.00
CA LEU A 130 -2.17 -2.71 9.90
C LEU A 130 -1.45 -3.06 11.20
N ALA A 131 -2.02 -2.73 12.38
CA ALA A 131 -1.43 -3.08 13.66
C ALA A 131 -1.29 -4.61 13.84
N ARG A 132 -2.33 -5.37 13.50
CA ARG A 132 -2.30 -6.84 13.52
C ARG A 132 -1.26 -7.40 12.54
N LEU A 133 -1.23 -6.89 11.30
CA LEU A 133 -0.22 -7.25 10.30
C LEU A 133 1.19 -7.02 10.86
N HIS A 134 1.46 -5.80 11.31
CA HIS A 134 2.79 -5.45 11.79
C HIS A 134 3.20 -6.28 13.01
N SER A 135 2.28 -6.58 13.92
CA SER A 135 2.54 -7.43 15.09
C SER A 135 2.88 -8.87 14.72
N ALA A 136 2.17 -9.44 13.75
CA ALA A 136 2.38 -10.82 13.32
C ALA A 136 3.77 -11.06 12.74
N PHE A 137 4.38 -10.03 12.15
CA PHE A 137 5.69 -10.10 11.49
C PHE A 137 6.78 -9.26 12.19
N TRP A 138 6.58 -8.83 13.43
CA TRP A 138 7.48 -7.95 14.16
C TRP A 138 8.84 -8.58 14.48
N GLY A 139 9.92 -7.80 14.32
CA GLY A 139 11.28 -8.22 14.68
C GLY A 139 11.73 -9.47 13.92
N GLU A 140 12.22 -10.47 14.62
CA GLU A 140 12.67 -11.73 14.01
C GLU A 140 11.56 -12.51 13.29
N ARG A 141 10.29 -12.24 13.59
CA ARG A 141 9.15 -12.90 12.94
C ARG A 141 9.03 -12.59 11.45
N VAL A 142 9.59 -11.48 10.97
CA VAL A 142 9.61 -11.15 9.53
C VAL A 142 10.58 -12.03 8.74
N HIS A 143 11.54 -12.69 9.42
CA HIS A 143 12.54 -13.58 8.81
C HIS A 143 12.12 -15.06 8.82
N ARG A 144 10.81 -15.35 8.98
CA ARG A 144 10.29 -16.72 8.99
C ARG A 144 10.42 -17.42 7.63
N PRO A 145 10.38 -18.78 7.62
CA PRO A 145 10.34 -19.53 6.37
C PRO A 145 9.23 -19.07 5.43
N GLY A 146 9.54 -19.04 4.13
CA GLY A 146 8.65 -18.56 3.07
C GLY A 146 8.77 -17.07 2.77
N LEU A 147 9.46 -16.28 3.60
CA LEU A 147 9.70 -14.85 3.39
C LEU A 147 11.18 -14.50 3.11
N GLU A 148 12.01 -15.46 2.76
CA GLU A 148 13.44 -15.25 2.45
C GLU A 148 13.67 -14.29 1.28
N TRP A 149 12.67 -14.18 0.39
CA TRP A 149 12.67 -13.27 -0.75
C TRP A 149 12.35 -11.82 -0.36
N LEU A 150 11.83 -11.57 0.85
CA LEU A 150 11.33 -10.28 1.29
C LEU A 150 12.49 -9.31 1.53
N GLU A 151 12.68 -8.39 0.60
CA GLU A 151 13.75 -7.40 0.63
C GLU A 151 13.46 -6.26 1.61
N PRO A 152 14.49 -5.56 2.13
CA PRO A 152 14.29 -4.34 2.89
C PRO A 152 13.69 -3.23 2.01
N PHE A 153 12.90 -2.34 2.62
CA PHE A 153 12.45 -1.14 1.93
C PHE A 153 13.60 -0.14 1.89
N GLU A 154 14.21 0.00 0.72
CA GLU A 154 15.36 0.88 0.50
C GLU A 154 15.03 2.02 -0.47
N PRO A 155 15.74 3.17 -0.38
CA PRO A 155 15.54 4.23 -1.34
C PRO A 155 16.07 3.82 -2.72
N TRP A 156 15.33 4.15 -3.76
CA TRP A 156 15.76 3.96 -5.16
C TRP A 156 16.09 5.30 -5.82
N ASP A 157 16.88 5.25 -6.89
CA ASP A 157 17.16 6.41 -7.70
C ASP A 157 16.04 6.67 -8.72
N GLY A 158 15.92 7.91 -9.21
CA GLY A 158 14.96 8.26 -10.26
C GLY A 158 13.75 9.07 -9.81
N MET A 159 13.53 9.26 -8.50
CA MET A 159 12.47 10.18 -8.05
C MET A 159 12.72 11.64 -8.50
N GLN A 160 13.96 11.99 -8.85
CA GLN A 160 14.35 13.30 -9.37
C GLN A 160 13.84 13.59 -10.79
N TRP A 161 13.33 12.59 -11.51
CA TRP A 161 12.78 12.80 -12.86
C TRP A 161 11.51 13.66 -12.86
N ALA A 162 10.81 13.73 -11.73
CA ALA A 162 9.56 14.44 -11.63
C ALA A 162 9.75 15.96 -11.67
N PRO A 163 9.09 16.70 -12.57
CA PRO A 163 9.19 18.15 -12.64
C PRO A 163 8.39 18.79 -11.49
N LEU A 164 8.96 18.85 -10.29
CA LEU A 164 8.31 19.39 -9.08
C LEU A 164 7.59 20.73 -9.31
N PRO A 165 8.11 21.70 -10.12
CA PRO A 165 7.38 22.93 -10.40
C PRO A 165 5.99 22.71 -11.01
N ALA A 166 5.80 21.66 -11.82
CA ALA A 166 4.50 21.37 -12.42
C ALA A 166 3.49 20.89 -11.37
N ALA A 167 3.92 20.16 -10.34
CA ALA A 167 3.06 19.77 -9.21
C ALA A 167 2.69 21.01 -8.37
N LEU A 168 3.65 21.86 -8.06
CA LEU A 168 3.41 23.09 -7.29
C LEU A 168 2.48 24.06 -8.01
N GLU A 169 2.61 24.20 -9.33
CA GLU A 169 1.69 25.02 -10.15
C GLU A 169 0.25 24.48 -10.07
N ARG A 170 0.07 23.14 -10.12
CA ARG A 170 -1.25 22.51 -10.00
C ARG A 170 -1.86 22.63 -8.61
N LEU A 171 -1.03 22.56 -7.57
CA LEU A 171 -1.48 22.77 -6.20
C LEU A 171 -1.87 24.24 -5.94
N GLY A 172 -1.19 25.20 -6.58
CA GLY A 172 -1.46 26.62 -6.37
C GLY A 172 -1.44 27.01 -4.89
N ASP A 173 -2.50 27.68 -4.43
CA ASP A 173 -2.66 28.15 -3.06
C ASP A 173 -2.84 27.00 -2.04
N ASP A 174 -3.12 25.78 -2.48
CA ASP A 174 -3.22 24.60 -1.60
C ASP A 174 -1.84 24.04 -1.19
N ALA A 175 -0.74 24.51 -1.81
CA ALA A 175 0.60 24.19 -1.35
C ALA A 175 1.03 25.17 -0.25
N PRO A 176 1.28 24.69 0.99
CA PRO A 176 1.81 25.54 2.04
C PRO A 176 3.17 26.17 1.68
N PRO A 177 3.54 27.33 2.26
CA PRO A 177 4.82 27.98 1.98
C PRO A 177 6.04 27.08 2.16
N SER A 178 6.03 26.18 3.14
CA SER A 178 7.08 25.19 3.39
C SER A 178 7.24 24.21 2.21
N VAL A 179 6.15 23.82 1.56
CA VAL A 179 6.15 22.93 0.39
C VAL A 179 6.50 23.70 -0.87
N GLN A 180 6.01 24.94 -1.04
CA GLN A 180 6.39 25.80 -2.16
C GLN A 180 7.88 26.12 -2.21
N ALA A 181 8.55 26.14 -1.05
CA ALA A 181 9.99 26.39 -0.95
C ALA A 181 10.87 25.17 -1.28
N LEU A 182 10.28 23.98 -1.48
CA LEU A 182 11.03 22.76 -1.76
C LEU A 182 11.66 22.79 -3.16
N THR A 183 12.87 22.30 -3.24
CA THR A 183 13.51 21.89 -4.51
C THR A 183 13.42 20.37 -4.64
N ILE A 184 13.55 19.84 -5.86
CA ILE A 184 13.52 18.38 -6.06
C ILE A 184 14.68 17.70 -5.32
N ASP A 185 15.87 18.30 -5.30
CA ASP A 185 17.02 17.77 -4.58
C ASP A 185 16.76 17.75 -3.06
N HIS A 186 16.18 18.83 -2.50
CA HIS A 186 15.84 18.85 -1.08
C HIS A 186 14.77 17.84 -0.74
N LEU A 187 13.74 17.71 -1.59
CA LEU A 187 12.66 16.75 -1.38
C LEU A 187 13.18 15.30 -1.41
N VAL A 188 14.01 14.95 -2.37
CA VAL A 188 14.50 13.57 -2.54
C VAL A 188 15.69 13.27 -1.62
N GLU A 189 16.75 14.05 -1.68
CA GLU A 189 17.99 13.78 -0.95
C GLU A 189 17.95 14.26 0.50
N GLY A 190 17.21 15.33 0.79
CA GLY A 190 17.12 15.92 2.13
C GLY A 190 15.98 15.39 2.98
N ILE A 191 14.90 14.85 2.38
CA ILE A 191 13.69 14.45 3.10
C ILE A 191 13.39 12.96 2.86
N TRP A 192 13.13 12.57 1.62
CA TRP A 192 12.63 11.22 1.31
C TRP A 192 13.67 10.12 1.58
N LYS A 193 14.86 10.19 0.97
CA LYS A 193 15.88 9.15 1.18
C LYS A 193 16.33 9.04 2.65
N PRO A 194 16.52 10.13 3.40
CA PRO A 194 16.79 10.04 4.83
C PRO A 194 15.69 9.33 5.59
N PHE A 195 14.41 9.62 5.34
CA PHE A 195 13.30 8.89 5.95
C PHE A 195 13.35 7.41 5.63
N ILE A 196 13.46 7.03 4.34
CA ILE A 196 13.48 5.62 3.93
C ILE A 196 14.63 4.85 4.61
N ARG A 197 15.81 5.46 4.77
CA ARG A 197 16.93 4.82 5.50
C ARG A 197 16.62 4.56 6.97
N THR A 198 15.72 5.31 7.59
CA THR A 198 15.31 5.04 8.98
C THR A 198 14.49 3.77 9.15
N LEU A 199 13.86 3.28 8.07
CA LEU A 199 13.00 2.10 8.12
C LEU A 199 13.76 0.80 8.42
N THR A 200 15.03 0.77 8.05
CA THR A 200 15.92 -0.40 8.21
C THR A 200 17.20 -0.09 8.96
N ALA A 201 17.26 1.09 9.62
CA ALA A 201 18.42 1.51 10.40
C ALA A 201 18.73 0.51 11.54
N PRO A 202 20.00 0.35 11.92
CA PRO A 202 20.37 -0.50 13.04
C PRO A 202 19.59 -0.18 14.32
N GLY A 203 19.02 -1.20 14.96
CA GLY A 203 18.19 -1.05 16.16
C GLY A 203 16.73 -0.66 15.91
N THR A 204 16.33 -0.47 14.66
CA THR A 204 14.93 -0.24 14.29
C THR A 204 14.20 -1.56 14.11
N SER A 205 13.09 -1.75 14.82
CA SER A 205 12.23 -2.92 14.63
C SER A 205 11.62 -2.90 13.24
N GLN A 206 11.72 -4.03 12.54
CA GLN A 206 11.17 -4.23 11.21
C GLN A 206 9.97 -5.18 11.26
N THR A 207 9.11 -5.07 10.28
CA THR A 207 7.95 -5.95 10.06
C THR A 207 7.72 -6.14 8.57
N LEU A 208 6.77 -7.01 8.20
CA LEU A 208 6.21 -7.03 6.85
C LEU A 208 5.42 -5.75 6.62
N LEU A 209 5.77 -5.04 5.57
CA LEU A 209 5.05 -3.88 5.07
C LEU A 209 4.21 -4.25 3.87
N HIS A 210 3.03 -3.67 3.76
CA HIS A 210 2.31 -3.59 2.48
C HIS A 210 3.14 -2.80 1.46
N GLY A 211 3.79 -1.73 1.91
CA GLY A 211 4.70 -0.88 1.16
C GLY A 211 4.01 0.21 0.33
N ASP A 212 2.72 0.05 0.01
CA ASP A 212 1.95 1.01 -0.77
C ASP A 212 0.47 1.11 -0.34
N PRO A 213 0.15 1.25 0.98
CA PRO A 213 -1.22 1.22 1.48
C PRO A 213 -1.95 2.55 1.33
N HIS A 214 -1.74 3.29 0.23
CA HIS A 214 -2.51 4.50 0.00
C HIS A 214 -3.99 4.18 -0.24
N ILE A 215 -4.89 5.15 -0.06
CA ILE A 215 -6.35 4.94 -0.14
C ILE A 215 -6.80 4.23 -1.43
N GLY A 216 -6.12 4.43 -2.56
CA GLY A 216 -6.45 3.76 -3.82
C GLY A 216 -6.18 2.25 -3.82
N ASN A 217 -5.42 1.76 -2.85
CA ASN A 217 -5.17 0.34 -2.62
C ASN A 217 -6.00 -0.20 -1.45
N THR A 218 -7.14 0.44 -1.16
CA THR A 218 -8.08 0.00 -0.12
C THR A 218 -9.50 -0.18 -0.66
N TYR A 219 -10.28 -0.93 0.07
CA TYR A 219 -11.72 -1.08 -0.14
C TYR A 219 -12.44 -1.21 1.20
N VAL A 220 -13.74 -0.90 1.20
CA VAL A 220 -14.61 -1.02 2.37
C VAL A 220 -15.60 -2.15 2.14
N VAL A 221 -15.74 -3.06 3.11
CA VAL A 221 -16.76 -4.12 3.10
C VAL A 221 -18.02 -3.67 3.85
N CYS A 222 -19.11 -4.45 3.72
CA CYS A 222 -20.44 -4.01 4.21
C CYS A 222 -20.53 -3.76 5.71
N ASP A 223 -19.68 -4.34 6.54
CA ASP A 223 -19.59 -4.12 7.99
C ASP A 223 -18.67 -2.97 8.38
N GLY A 224 -18.12 -2.28 7.38
CA GLY A 224 -17.26 -1.10 7.55
C GLY A 224 -15.78 -1.42 7.72
N ASP A 225 -15.38 -2.70 7.69
CA ASP A 225 -13.96 -3.06 7.72
C ASP A 225 -13.24 -2.59 6.46
N VAL A 226 -11.94 -2.35 6.57
CA VAL A 226 -11.10 -1.86 5.47
C VAL A 226 -10.10 -2.92 5.08
N GLY A 227 -10.20 -3.33 3.81
CA GLY A 227 -9.28 -4.26 3.20
C GLY A 227 -8.21 -3.57 2.37
N PHE A 228 -7.09 -4.29 2.18
CA PHE A 228 -5.93 -3.84 1.43
C PHE A 228 -5.70 -4.75 0.22
N LEU A 229 -5.39 -4.14 -0.92
CA LEU A 229 -5.13 -4.81 -2.19
C LEU A 229 -3.84 -4.25 -2.84
N ASP A 230 -3.31 -4.97 -3.83
CA ASP A 230 -2.09 -4.59 -4.55
C ASP A 230 -0.81 -4.62 -3.69
N TRP A 231 -0.38 -5.82 -3.32
CA TRP A 231 0.80 -6.09 -2.48
C TRP A 231 2.13 -6.12 -3.25
N GLN A 232 2.18 -5.55 -4.44
CA GLN A 232 3.38 -5.61 -5.29
C GLN A 232 4.59 -4.87 -4.70
N VAL A 233 4.39 -3.97 -3.73
CA VAL A 233 5.46 -3.24 -3.03
C VAL A 233 5.79 -3.86 -1.68
N ALA A 234 5.31 -5.08 -1.40
CA ALA A 234 5.60 -5.75 -0.13
C ALA A 234 7.11 -5.82 0.14
N ARG A 235 7.53 -5.34 1.31
CA ARG A 235 8.93 -5.22 1.76
C ARG A 235 8.99 -5.44 3.27
N ARG A 236 10.19 -5.51 3.83
CA ARG A 236 10.39 -5.40 5.28
C ARG A 236 10.94 -4.02 5.65
N GLY A 237 10.47 -3.49 6.76
CA GLY A 237 10.90 -2.19 7.28
C GLY A 237 10.10 -1.80 8.50
N ASN A 238 10.28 -0.58 8.96
CA ASN A 238 9.55 -0.08 10.11
C ASN A 238 8.09 0.25 9.75
N PHE A 239 7.18 -0.08 10.64
CA PHE A 239 5.73 0.12 10.53
C PHE A 239 5.30 1.53 10.11
N SER A 240 6.13 2.52 10.39
CA SER A 240 5.78 3.93 10.16
C SER A 240 5.55 4.28 8.69
N LEU A 241 6.16 3.52 7.75
CA LEU A 241 5.87 3.70 6.34
C LEU A 241 4.37 3.48 6.07
N ASP A 242 3.88 2.29 6.37
CA ASP A 242 2.50 1.91 6.07
C ASP A 242 1.50 2.75 6.87
N LEU A 243 1.72 2.90 8.17
CA LEU A 243 0.83 3.65 9.06
C LEU A 243 0.65 5.09 8.58
N GLY A 244 1.75 5.78 8.27
CA GLY A 244 1.69 7.16 7.80
C GLY A 244 1.13 7.27 6.39
N TYR A 245 1.58 6.43 5.48
CA TYR A 245 1.14 6.47 4.09
C TYR A 245 -0.35 6.14 3.94
N PHE A 246 -0.89 5.24 4.76
CA PHE A 246 -2.33 5.03 4.85
C PHE A 246 -3.04 6.22 5.47
N LEU A 247 -2.75 6.53 6.73
CA LEU A 247 -3.58 7.43 7.53
C LEU A 247 -3.59 8.88 7.02
N GLN A 248 -2.43 9.40 6.59
CA GLN A 248 -2.30 10.77 6.10
C GLN A 248 -3.00 10.99 4.76
N GLY A 249 -3.11 9.94 3.93
CA GLY A 249 -3.77 10.00 2.62
C GLY A 249 -5.23 9.55 2.61
N ALA A 250 -5.69 8.78 3.61
CA ALA A 250 -7.03 8.18 3.63
C ALA A 250 -8.13 9.14 4.05
N LEU A 251 -7.84 10.09 4.93
CA LEU A 251 -8.78 11.05 5.50
C LEU A 251 -8.77 12.38 4.76
N THR A 252 -9.82 13.18 4.93
CA THR A 252 -9.72 14.62 4.66
C THR A 252 -8.68 15.26 5.58
N THR A 253 -8.12 16.39 5.19
CA THR A 253 -7.16 17.13 6.04
C THR A 253 -7.77 17.50 7.39
N GLU A 254 -9.05 17.86 7.44
CA GLU A 254 -9.77 18.23 8.66
C GLU A 254 -9.97 17.04 9.59
N ASP A 255 -10.45 15.91 9.05
CA ASP A 255 -10.64 14.68 9.82
C ASP A 255 -9.30 14.15 10.35
N ARG A 256 -8.24 14.19 9.54
CA ARG A 256 -6.89 13.82 9.98
C ARG A 256 -6.45 14.66 11.18
N ARG A 257 -6.54 16.01 11.08
CA ARG A 257 -6.15 16.92 12.15
C ARG A 257 -6.89 16.65 13.45
N THR A 258 -8.15 16.26 13.34
CA THR A 258 -9.03 16.02 14.49
C THR A 258 -8.77 14.66 15.12
N ALA A 259 -8.54 13.62 14.31
CA ALA A 259 -8.60 12.23 14.78
C ALA A 259 -7.23 11.53 14.82
N GLU A 260 -6.16 12.07 14.19
CA GLU A 260 -4.91 11.32 13.99
C GLU A 260 -4.28 10.80 15.29
N LYS A 261 -4.31 11.58 16.39
CA LYS A 261 -3.75 11.15 17.68
C LYS A 261 -4.51 9.96 18.26
N GLN A 262 -5.85 10.02 18.23
CA GLN A 262 -6.69 8.92 18.68
C GLN A 262 -6.47 7.68 17.81
N LEU A 263 -6.36 7.84 16.49
CA LEU A 263 -6.13 6.72 15.57
C LEU A 263 -4.74 6.07 15.76
N LEU A 264 -3.73 6.84 16.16
CA LEU A 264 -2.43 6.31 16.55
C LEU A 264 -2.47 5.56 17.89
N GLU A 265 -3.29 6.01 18.85
CA GLU A 265 -3.56 5.26 20.08
C GLU A 265 -4.28 3.94 19.75
N GLU A 266 -5.31 3.96 18.89
CA GLU A 266 -5.99 2.74 18.42
C GLU A 266 -5.06 1.77 17.68
N TYR A 267 -4.13 2.29 16.87
CA TYR A 267 -3.10 1.47 16.25
C TYR A 267 -2.23 0.77 17.30
N ARG A 268 -1.73 1.53 18.29
CA ARG A 268 -0.88 1.00 19.36
C ARG A 268 -1.62 -0.03 20.21
N ASP A 269 -2.88 0.25 20.58
CA ASP A 269 -3.70 -0.64 21.41
C ASP A 269 -4.07 -1.95 20.69
N ALA A 270 -4.13 -1.90 19.35
CA ALA A 270 -4.38 -3.09 18.51
C ALA A 270 -3.11 -3.90 18.20
N MET A 271 -1.93 -3.43 18.60
CA MET A 271 -0.70 -4.20 18.46
C MET A 271 -0.65 -5.36 19.46
N GLU A 272 -0.48 -6.56 18.95
CA GLU A 272 -0.39 -7.80 19.73
C GLU A 272 1.08 -8.15 20.03
N LEU A 273 1.76 -7.24 20.74
CA LEU A 273 3.17 -7.35 21.09
C LEU A 273 3.38 -7.46 22.61
N PRO A 274 4.46 -8.15 23.07
CA PRO A 274 4.93 -8.05 24.44
C PRO A 274 5.21 -6.58 24.82
N ALA A 275 5.05 -6.25 26.09
CA ALA A 275 5.18 -4.86 26.56
C ALA A 275 6.57 -4.24 26.32
N ASP A 276 7.61 -5.07 26.26
CA ASP A 276 9.00 -4.69 26.01
C ASP A 276 9.32 -4.53 24.51
N GLU A 277 8.49 -5.08 23.63
CA GLU A 277 8.58 -4.90 22.17
C GLU A 277 7.65 -3.78 21.66
N LEU A 278 6.64 -3.39 22.45
CA LEU A 278 5.62 -2.43 22.03
C LEU A 278 6.21 -1.02 21.93
N PRO A 279 6.17 -0.36 20.77
CA PRO A 279 6.69 1.00 20.62
C PRO A 279 5.93 1.98 21.53
N SER A 280 6.63 2.96 22.08
CA SER A 280 6.00 3.99 22.89
C SER A 280 5.10 4.90 22.06
N ALA A 281 4.16 5.59 22.70
CA ALA A 281 3.30 6.55 22.00
C ALA A 281 4.13 7.70 21.40
N GLU A 282 5.20 8.10 22.06
CA GLU A 282 6.12 9.12 21.59
C GLU A 282 6.90 8.65 20.35
N GLU A 283 7.34 7.39 20.31
CA GLU A 283 8.00 6.82 19.14
C GLU A 283 7.03 6.74 17.96
N ILE A 284 5.82 6.23 18.17
CA ILE A 284 4.80 6.17 17.11
C ILE A 284 4.52 7.55 16.57
N TRP A 285 4.33 8.54 17.45
CA TRP A 285 4.07 9.93 17.06
C TRP A 285 5.23 10.53 16.26
N LEU A 286 6.47 10.36 16.72
CA LEU A 286 7.65 10.88 16.03
C LEU A 286 7.79 10.27 14.63
N ARG A 287 7.69 8.94 14.53
CA ARG A 287 7.80 8.21 13.27
C ARG A 287 6.65 8.54 12.31
N TYR A 288 5.41 8.68 12.82
CA TYR A 288 4.25 9.10 12.03
C TYR A 288 4.45 10.50 11.43
N ARG A 289 4.98 11.44 12.19
CA ARG A 289 5.29 12.78 11.69
C ARG A 289 6.37 12.76 10.60
N ALA A 290 7.41 11.95 10.78
CA ALA A 290 8.48 11.82 9.80
C ALA A 290 8.03 11.11 8.52
N SER A 291 7.06 10.18 8.60
CA SER A 291 6.61 9.35 7.48
C SER A 291 5.88 10.12 6.37
N VAL A 292 5.41 11.35 6.63
CA VAL A 292 4.88 12.22 5.58
C VAL A 292 5.86 12.38 4.41
N ALA A 293 7.15 12.28 4.68
CA ALA A 293 8.23 12.33 3.69
C ALA A 293 7.97 11.42 2.49
N HIS A 294 7.47 10.20 2.73
CA HIS A 294 7.19 9.23 1.67
C HIS A 294 5.98 9.66 0.82
N GLY A 295 4.84 9.88 1.45
CA GLY A 295 3.61 10.26 0.75
C GLY A 295 3.75 11.59 0.00
N LEU A 296 4.37 12.60 0.62
CA LEU A 296 4.62 13.88 -0.03
C LEU A 296 5.44 13.71 -1.32
N THR A 297 6.56 13.01 -1.24
CA THR A 297 7.45 12.84 -2.40
C THR A 297 6.76 12.06 -3.51
N THR A 298 6.11 10.95 -3.18
CA THR A 298 5.40 10.10 -4.12
C THR A 298 4.28 10.87 -4.85
N TRP A 299 3.45 11.62 -4.10
CA TRP A 299 2.30 12.27 -4.71
C TRP A 299 2.61 13.59 -5.37
N LEU A 300 3.65 14.31 -4.96
CA LEU A 300 4.17 15.44 -5.76
C LEU A 300 4.76 14.94 -7.08
N ALA A 301 5.51 13.84 -7.08
CA ALA A 301 6.02 13.22 -8.30
C ALA A 301 4.87 12.76 -9.23
N THR A 302 3.87 12.08 -8.69
CA THR A 302 2.70 11.61 -9.44
C THR A 302 1.89 12.78 -10.00
N ALA A 303 1.62 13.82 -9.20
CA ALA A 303 0.90 15.01 -9.64
C ALA A 303 1.66 15.77 -10.74
N SER A 304 3.00 15.75 -10.72
CA SER A 304 3.81 16.40 -11.76
C SER A 304 3.74 15.69 -13.11
N ALA A 305 3.51 14.36 -13.10
CA ALA A 305 3.46 13.52 -14.29
C ALA A 305 2.16 13.61 -15.09
N GLY A 306 1.16 14.36 -14.63
CA GLY A 306 -0.15 14.47 -15.29
C GLY A 306 -0.96 13.20 -15.23
N GLU A 307 -1.39 12.70 -16.38
CA GLU A 307 -2.21 11.47 -16.49
C GLU A 307 -1.39 10.20 -16.65
N LEU A 308 -0.07 10.30 -16.59
CA LEU A 308 0.83 9.17 -16.90
C LEU A 308 0.69 8.01 -15.92
N TRP A 309 0.52 8.31 -14.62
CA TRP A 309 0.51 7.31 -13.55
C TRP A 309 -0.83 7.17 -12.86
N GLN A 310 -1.59 8.26 -12.79
CA GLN A 310 -2.85 8.30 -12.05
C GLN A 310 -3.75 9.40 -12.63
N ARG A 311 -5.04 9.28 -12.42
CA ARG A 311 -5.99 10.36 -12.71
C ARG A 311 -5.57 11.65 -12.00
N PRO A 312 -5.58 12.80 -12.68
CA PRO A 312 -5.10 14.07 -12.12
C PRO A 312 -5.83 14.51 -10.85
N ASP A 313 -7.12 14.27 -10.76
CA ASP A 313 -7.94 14.60 -9.58
C ASP A 313 -7.54 13.78 -8.34
N ILE A 314 -7.22 12.49 -8.52
CA ILE A 314 -6.72 11.62 -7.45
C ILE A 314 -5.31 12.05 -7.01
N ALA A 315 -4.41 12.23 -7.98
CA ALA A 315 -3.04 12.65 -7.71
C ALA A 315 -2.97 13.99 -6.97
N LEU A 316 -3.80 14.97 -7.40
CA LEU A 316 -3.88 16.28 -6.79
C LEU A 316 -4.44 16.21 -5.36
N ALA A 317 -5.53 15.46 -5.14
CA ALA A 317 -6.13 15.30 -3.82
C ALA A 317 -5.14 14.72 -2.79
N LEU A 318 -4.33 13.74 -3.20
CA LEU A 318 -3.30 13.18 -2.32
C LEU A 318 -2.12 14.14 -2.13
N ALA A 319 -1.65 14.81 -3.18
CA ALA A 319 -0.60 15.83 -3.06
C ALA A 319 -1.03 16.96 -2.09
N GLN A 320 -2.28 17.41 -2.13
CA GLN A 320 -2.84 18.39 -1.19
C GLN A 320 -2.82 17.88 0.26
N ARG A 321 -3.28 16.64 0.51
CA ARG A 321 -3.32 16.06 1.87
C ARG A 321 -1.92 15.92 2.46
N TYR A 322 -0.96 15.38 1.70
CA TYR A 322 0.42 15.22 2.18
C TYR A 322 1.14 16.56 2.30
N SER A 323 0.83 17.56 1.46
CA SER A 323 1.36 18.91 1.61
C SER A 323 0.88 19.56 2.91
N ALA A 324 -0.41 19.45 3.21
CA ALA A 324 -0.96 19.91 4.49
C ALA A 324 -0.36 19.15 5.68
N ALA A 325 -0.20 17.83 5.58
CA ALA A 325 0.41 17.02 6.62
C ALA A 325 1.88 17.39 6.86
N TYR A 326 2.64 17.70 5.83
CA TYR A 326 4.04 18.14 5.93
C TYR A 326 4.21 19.39 6.79
N GLU A 327 3.35 20.39 6.57
CA GLU A 327 3.31 21.61 7.38
C GLU A 327 2.84 21.34 8.80
N ASP A 328 1.66 20.74 8.95
CA ASP A 328 0.99 20.50 10.25
C ASP A 328 1.86 19.67 11.21
N LEU A 329 2.52 18.65 10.69
CA LEU A 329 3.29 17.68 11.46
C LEU A 329 4.77 18.05 11.59
N GLN A 330 5.18 19.17 11.02
CA GLN A 330 6.57 19.65 11.05
C GLN A 330 7.56 18.54 10.65
N THR A 331 7.30 17.91 9.50
CA THR A 331 7.98 16.69 9.06
C THR A 331 9.51 16.84 9.02
N GLY A 332 10.01 17.98 8.55
CA GLY A 332 11.46 18.24 8.52
C GLY A 332 12.10 18.18 9.92
N GLN A 333 11.44 18.74 10.95
CA GLN A 333 11.92 18.66 12.33
C GLN A 333 11.81 17.23 12.87
N ALA A 334 10.67 16.57 12.65
CA ALA A 334 10.49 15.18 13.10
C ALA A 334 11.51 14.22 12.49
N LEU A 335 11.87 14.45 11.23
CA LEU A 335 12.90 13.66 10.57
C LEU A 335 14.30 13.93 11.16
N ALA A 336 14.63 15.19 11.46
CA ALA A 336 15.88 15.53 12.13
C ALA A 336 15.97 14.90 13.53
N ASP A 337 14.87 14.92 14.30
CA ASP A 337 14.78 14.30 15.63
C ASP A 337 14.89 12.76 15.56
N LEU A 338 14.44 12.14 14.48
CA LEU A 338 14.48 10.69 14.28
C LEU A 338 15.88 10.18 13.87
N ILE A 339 16.67 11.01 13.20
CA ILE A 339 18.01 10.64 12.68
C ILE A 339 19.11 10.90 13.71
N ASN A 340 18.93 11.88 14.62
CA ASN A 340 19.90 12.22 15.66
C ASN A 340 19.75 11.36 16.92
#